data_82c5fda1bb55c411764bd5b18c6c4be1
#
_entry.id   82c5fda1bb55c411764bd5b18c6c4be1
#
_cell.length_a   1.000
_cell.length_b   1.000
_cell.length_c   1.000
_cell.angle_alpha   90.00
_cell.angle_beta   90.00
_cell.angle_gamma   90.00
#
_symmetry.space_group_name_H-M   'P 1'
#
loop_
_entity.id
_entity.type
_entity.pdbx_description
1 polymer ?
#
loop_
_entity_poly.entity_id
_entity_poly.type
_entity_poly.pdbx_seq_one_letter_code
_entity_poly.pdbx_strand_id
1 'polypeptide(L)'
;HTLYQNNVKEGTNFLNEWFAVDVVKNSKNEVTGVIAFSIEYGEVAYLKAQATVMATGGAGRIYASTTNALINTGDGLAMTLRAGFPAQDMEMWQFHPTGIYGAGSLVTEGCRGEGGYLINKDGERFMERYAPNVKDLAGRDVVARSMVLEILEGRGCGENKDHIFLKLDHLGADVLNAKLPGICELSRTFAHVDPIYEPIPVVPTCHYMMGGTPTNVHGQAFNRINKQDSIVPGLFAAGEAACVSVHGANRLGGNSLLDLVVFGRATGKFIQEELKSGGGVSSASKEDINNSLERLNYLNESKSGYETADVKRELQECMQNYFGVFRRGDFMEKGLTELSEIRNKVENLHLKDKSDAFNTSRVEAIELQNLFEVAEATAISAFERNESRGAHARDDFPDRDDDNWLCHSLYDPITKSISKRDVNFAPSQVEAFPPIVRTY
;
A
#
# COMPACT_ATOMS: atom_id res chain seq x y z
N HIS A 1 12.21 11.34 -14.71
CA HIS A 1 13.47 12.01 -15.12
C HIS A 1 13.50 13.48 -14.68
N THR A 2 12.51 14.31 -15.05
CA THR A 2 12.51 15.77 -14.80
C THR A 2 12.72 16.14 -13.33
N LEU A 3 11.96 15.52 -12.40
CA LEU A 3 12.10 15.82 -10.97
C LEU A 3 13.46 15.38 -10.42
N TYR A 4 13.99 14.25 -10.86
CA TYR A 4 15.32 13.78 -10.48
C TYR A 4 16.41 14.75 -10.97
N GLN A 5 16.34 15.17 -12.24
CA GLN A 5 17.29 16.16 -12.81
C GLN A 5 17.24 17.48 -12.04
N ASN A 6 16.08 17.95 -11.63
CA ASN A 6 15.96 19.16 -10.82
C ASN A 6 16.62 18.99 -9.45
N ASN A 7 16.46 17.85 -8.79
CA ASN A 7 17.15 17.56 -7.53
C ASN A 7 18.67 17.58 -7.70
N VAL A 8 19.19 16.96 -8.77
CA VAL A 8 20.65 17.00 -9.08
C VAL A 8 21.10 18.45 -9.30
N LYS A 9 20.34 19.25 -10.05
CA LYS A 9 20.65 20.65 -10.30
C LYS A 9 20.69 21.52 -9.04
N GLU A 10 19.77 21.25 -8.10
CA GLU A 10 19.70 21.95 -6.80
C GLU A 10 20.71 21.43 -5.76
N GLY A 11 21.57 20.47 -6.14
CA GLY A 11 22.60 19.92 -5.26
C GLY A 11 22.06 19.03 -4.14
N THR A 12 20.93 18.36 -4.33
CA THR A 12 20.38 17.42 -3.36
C THR A 12 21.37 16.27 -3.15
N ASN A 13 21.68 15.95 -1.90
CA ASN A 13 22.50 14.80 -1.53
C ASN A 13 21.67 13.52 -1.63
N PHE A 14 22.09 12.57 -2.46
CA PHE A 14 21.50 11.25 -2.56
C PHE A 14 22.36 10.24 -1.79
N LEU A 15 21.78 9.58 -0.82
CA LEU A 15 22.39 8.47 -0.10
C LEU A 15 21.95 7.16 -0.79
N ASN A 16 22.60 6.84 -1.90
CA ASN A 16 22.35 5.60 -2.63
C ASN A 16 22.82 4.40 -1.80
N GLU A 17 22.12 3.25 -1.92
CA GLU A 17 22.40 2.03 -1.16
C GLU A 17 22.36 2.25 0.37
N TRP A 18 21.52 3.17 0.84
CA TRP A 18 21.22 3.37 2.25
C TRP A 18 19.80 2.92 2.56
N PHE A 19 19.65 2.15 3.62
CA PHE A 19 18.38 1.64 4.11
C PHE A 19 18.00 2.33 5.43
N ALA A 20 16.82 2.99 5.46
CA ALA A 20 16.29 3.59 6.68
C ALA A 20 15.63 2.51 7.55
N VAL A 21 16.07 2.40 8.80
CA VAL A 21 15.64 1.36 9.75
C VAL A 21 14.47 1.83 10.60
N ASP A 22 14.64 2.95 11.30
CA ASP A 22 13.61 3.54 12.16
C ASP A 22 13.78 5.05 12.29
N VAL A 23 12.68 5.75 12.62
CA VAL A 23 12.71 7.15 13.01
C VAL A 23 13.27 7.29 14.43
N VAL A 24 13.99 8.39 14.66
CA VAL A 24 14.43 8.77 16.00
C VAL A 24 13.47 9.78 16.60
N LYS A 25 12.85 9.43 17.70
CA LYS A 25 11.89 10.26 18.44
C LYS A 25 12.48 10.68 19.78
N ASN A 26 12.51 11.97 20.07
CA ASN A 26 12.97 12.45 21.36
C ASN A 26 11.89 12.38 22.46
N SER A 27 12.24 12.73 23.68
CA SER A 27 11.37 12.68 24.86
C SER A 27 10.13 13.60 24.77
N LYS A 28 10.11 14.55 23.81
CA LYS A 28 8.95 15.41 23.52
C LYS A 28 8.05 14.85 22.41
N ASN A 29 8.30 13.61 21.94
CA ASN A 29 7.66 13.02 20.77
C ASN A 29 7.87 13.79 19.45
N GLU A 30 8.98 14.54 19.32
CA GLU A 30 9.39 15.16 18.07
C GLU A 30 10.26 14.18 17.28
N VAL A 31 10.04 14.06 15.97
CA VAL A 31 10.89 13.23 15.08
C VAL A 31 12.09 14.05 14.64
N THR A 32 13.28 13.55 14.95
CA THR A 32 14.55 14.29 14.85
C THR A 32 15.49 13.77 13.78
N GLY A 33 15.02 12.79 12.99
CA GLY A 33 15.76 12.12 11.95
C GLY A 33 15.49 10.62 11.91
N VAL A 34 16.39 9.88 11.27
CA VAL A 34 16.28 8.42 11.10
C VAL A 34 17.60 7.71 11.41
N ILE A 35 17.51 6.47 11.88
CA ILE A 35 18.64 5.54 11.81
C ILE A 35 18.62 4.90 10.43
N ALA A 36 19.76 4.87 9.78
CA ALA A 36 19.94 4.21 8.50
C ALA A 36 21.29 3.47 8.47
N PHE A 37 21.40 2.49 7.60
CA PHE A 37 22.69 1.84 7.34
C PHE A 37 23.00 1.80 5.85
N SER A 38 24.30 1.87 5.55
CA SER A 38 24.80 1.65 4.20
C SER A 38 24.75 0.15 3.88
N ILE A 39 24.03 -0.21 2.81
CA ILE A 39 24.01 -1.61 2.32
C ILE A 39 25.39 -2.02 1.84
N GLU A 40 26.12 -1.07 1.22
CA GLU A 40 27.46 -1.31 0.66
C GLU A 40 28.49 -1.65 1.74
N TYR A 41 28.49 -0.88 2.85
CA TYR A 41 29.56 -1.00 3.88
C TYR A 41 29.06 -1.55 5.21
N GLY A 42 27.75 -1.64 5.45
CA GLY A 42 27.17 -2.02 6.74
C GLY A 42 27.26 -0.94 7.83
N GLU A 43 27.80 0.24 7.51
CA GLU A 43 27.91 1.36 8.44
C GLU A 43 26.55 1.88 8.86
N VAL A 44 26.32 2.04 10.18
CA VAL A 44 25.08 2.56 10.75
C VAL A 44 25.27 4.03 11.10
N ALA A 45 24.31 4.88 10.71
CA ALA A 45 24.35 6.30 11.00
C ALA A 45 23.00 6.82 11.52
N TYR A 46 23.06 7.79 12.42
CA TYR A 46 21.94 8.66 12.74
C TYR A 46 21.95 9.86 11.80
N LEU A 47 20.99 9.91 10.90
CA LEU A 47 20.78 11.02 9.97
C LEU A 47 19.88 12.05 10.65
N LYS A 48 20.50 13.04 11.32
CA LYS A 48 19.79 14.10 12.02
C LYS A 48 19.07 15.02 11.02
N ALA A 49 17.80 15.32 11.28
CA ALA A 49 16.97 16.18 10.44
C ALA A 49 16.08 17.09 11.26
N GLN A 50 15.79 18.29 10.76
CA GLN A 50 14.77 19.21 11.30
C GLN A 50 13.36 18.87 10.80
N ALA A 51 13.28 18.22 9.63
CA ALA A 51 12.07 17.69 9.04
C ALA A 51 12.39 16.36 8.35
N THR A 52 11.62 15.32 8.66
CA THR A 52 11.72 13.99 8.06
C THR A 52 10.46 13.73 7.26
N VAL A 53 10.60 13.44 5.95
CA VAL A 53 9.47 13.20 5.06
C VAL A 53 9.44 11.72 4.68
N MET A 54 8.33 11.03 5.02
CA MET A 54 8.06 9.69 4.56
C MET A 54 7.50 9.75 3.14
N ALA A 55 8.27 9.30 2.16
CA ALA A 55 7.90 9.26 0.74
C ALA A 55 8.25 7.90 0.12
N THR A 56 8.10 6.83 0.90
CA THR A 56 8.54 5.46 0.61
C THR A 56 7.55 4.68 -0.25
N GLY A 57 6.43 5.29 -0.66
CA GLY A 57 5.39 4.60 -1.40
C GLY A 57 4.54 3.69 -0.52
N GLY A 58 3.78 2.79 -1.14
CA GLY A 58 2.87 1.87 -0.48
C GLY A 58 3.52 0.59 0.02
N ALA A 59 2.69 -0.37 0.41
CA ALA A 59 3.09 -1.65 0.99
C ALA A 59 2.40 -2.86 0.32
N GLY A 60 2.11 -2.79 -0.98
CA GLY A 60 1.34 -3.84 -1.67
C GLY A 60 1.99 -5.23 -1.64
N ARG A 61 3.26 -5.31 -1.23
CA ARG A 61 3.96 -6.60 -1.04
C ARG A 61 3.50 -7.38 0.20
N ILE A 62 2.54 -6.86 0.98
CA ILE A 62 1.83 -7.68 1.98
C ILE A 62 0.94 -8.75 1.33
N TYR A 63 0.59 -8.62 0.05
CA TYR A 63 -0.21 -9.58 -0.71
C TYR A 63 0.63 -10.44 -1.64
N ALA A 64 0.22 -11.69 -1.85
CA ALA A 64 0.87 -12.61 -2.77
C ALA A 64 0.77 -12.14 -4.22
N SER A 65 -0.41 -11.61 -4.63
CA SER A 65 -0.62 -11.04 -5.97
C SER A 65 -0.65 -9.51 -5.90
N THR A 66 0.38 -8.86 -6.46
CA THR A 66 0.50 -7.40 -6.45
C THR A 66 1.20 -6.88 -7.69
N THR A 67 0.76 -5.70 -8.17
CA THR A 67 1.43 -4.94 -9.24
C THR A 67 2.60 -4.10 -8.71
N ASN A 68 2.79 -4.05 -7.40
CA ASN A 68 3.81 -3.22 -6.77
C ASN A 68 5.22 -3.79 -6.96
N ALA A 69 6.19 -2.90 -7.09
CA ALA A 69 7.60 -3.27 -7.13
C ALA A 69 8.04 -4.02 -5.86
N LEU A 70 9.13 -4.77 -5.94
CA LEU A 70 9.65 -5.55 -4.81
C LEU A 70 10.00 -4.68 -3.59
N ILE A 71 10.36 -3.43 -3.83
CA ILE A 71 10.72 -2.45 -2.80
C ILE A 71 9.51 -1.77 -2.11
N ASN A 72 8.27 -2.09 -2.49
CA ASN A 72 7.07 -1.52 -1.87
C ASN A 72 6.70 -2.31 -0.61
N THR A 73 7.52 -2.20 0.41
CA THR A 73 7.48 -2.97 1.66
C THR A 73 6.94 -2.17 2.85
N GLY A 74 6.47 -0.93 2.59
CA GLY A 74 5.80 -0.11 3.61
C GLY A 74 6.73 0.46 4.67
N ASP A 75 8.02 0.63 4.36
CA ASP A 75 9.05 0.99 5.33
C ASP A 75 8.75 2.27 6.11
N GLY A 76 8.38 3.36 5.42
CA GLY A 76 8.07 4.62 6.08
C GLY A 76 6.86 4.53 7.01
N LEU A 77 5.79 3.84 6.58
CA LEU A 77 4.61 3.62 7.41
C LEU A 77 4.93 2.73 8.63
N ALA A 78 5.67 1.65 8.44
CA ALA A 78 6.08 0.78 9.54
C ALA A 78 6.97 1.51 10.57
N MET A 79 7.91 2.35 10.11
CA MET A 79 8.71 3.21 10.99
C MET A 79 7.83 4.16 11.82
N THR A 80 6.78 4.73 11.24
CA THR A 80 5.86 5.61 11.98
C THR A 80 5.00 4.84 12.97
N LEU A 81 4.53 3.65 12.61
CA LEU A 81 3.79 2.76 13.52
C LEU A 81 4.63 2.35 14.73
N ARG A 82 5.87 1.91 14.52
CA ARG A 82 6.79 1.56 15.62
C ARG A 82 7.14 2.74 16.52
N ALA A 83 7.16 3.95 15.97
CA ALA A 83 7.30 5.16 16.78
C ALA A 83 6.07 5.49 17.62
N GLY A 84 4.97 4.72 17.50
CA GLY A 84 3.73 4.89 18.26
C GLY A 84 2.77 5.88 17.63
N PHE A 85 2.92 6.22 16.35
CA PHE A 85 1.98 7.08 15.62
C PHE A 85 0.94 6.28 14.87
N PRO A 86 -0.30 6.78 14.73
CA PRO A 86 -1.39 6.05 14.11
C PRO A 86 -1.22 5.89 12.60
N ALA A 87 -1.91 4.89 12.03
CA ALA A 87 -2.19 4.80 10.59
C ALA A 87 -3.69 5.03 10.33
N GLN A 88 -4.04 5.60 9.18
CA GLN A 88 -5.42 5.91 8.81
C GLN A 88 -5.87 5.11 7.60
N ASP A 89 -7.15 4.65 7.64
CA ASP A 89 -7.85 3.98 6.53
C ASP A 89 -7.11 2.77 5.95
N MET A 90 -6.46 1.98 6.82
CA MET A 90 -5.61 0.85 6.42
C MET A 90 -6.37 -0.32 5.79
N GLU A 91 -7.69 -0.41 5.93
CA GLU A 91 -8.55 -1.35 5.25
C GLU A 91 -8.80 -1.03 3.78
N MET A 92 -8.49 0.20 3.34
CA MET A 92 -8.79 0.69 1.99
C MET A 92 -7.65 0.35 1.02
N TRP A 93 -7.73 -0.84 0.43
CA TRP A 93 -6.79 -1.33 -0.58
C TRP A 93 -7.48 -1.47 -1.93
N GLN A 94 -6.94 -0.81 -2.96
CA GLN A 94 -7.43 -0.96 -4.33
C GLN A 94 -6.78 -2.16 -5.00
N PHE A 95 -7.60 -3.09 -5.47
CA PHE A 95 -7.16 -4.16 -6.35
C PHE A 95 -7.41 -3.76 -7.80
N HIS A 96 -6.39 -3.88 -8.65
CA HIS A 96 -6.55 -3.69 -10.08
C HIS A 96 -7.09 -4.99 -10.70
N PRO A 97 -8.13 -4.93 -11.54
CA PRO A 97 -8.73 -6.14 -12.10
C PRO A 97 -7.76 -6.97 -12.93
N THR A 98 -6.90 -6.33 -13.69
CA THR A 98 -6.10 -6.97 -14.75
C THR A 98 -4.62 -6.95 -14.44
N GLY A 99 -4.17 -7.71 -13.42
CA GLY A 99 -2.79 -8.14 -13.30
C GLY A 99 -2.57 -9.45 -14.08
N ILE A 100 -1.42 -9.61 -14.73
CA ILE A 100 -1.07 -10.87 -15.40
C ILE A 100 -1.01 -11.98 -14.35
N TYR A 101 -1.76 -13.06 -14.58
CA TYR A 101 -1.78 -14.22 -13.71
C TYR A 101 -0.38 -14.80 -13.52
N GLY A 102 -0.01 -15.10 -12.28
CA GLY A 102 1.30 -15.63 -11.90
C GLY A 102 2.44 -14.60 -11.84
N ALA A 103 2.37 -13.49 -12.59
CA ALA A 103 3.42 -12.47 -12.65
C ALA A 103 3.08 -11.17 -11.88
N GLY A 104 1.79 -10.86 -11.71
CA GLY A 104 1.35 -9.62 -11.08
C GLY A 104 1.56 -8.35 -11.93
N SER A 105 2.17 -8.46 -13.11
CA SER A 105 2.43 -7.31 -13.99
C SER A 105 1.13 -6.65 -14.45
N LEU A 106 1.10 -5.31 -14.38
CA LEU A 106 -0.11 -4.53 -14.66
C LEU A 106 -0.47 -4.52 -16.15
N VAL A 107 -1.64 -5.04 -16.51
CA VAL A 107 -2.30 -4.75 -17.79
C VAL A 107 -3.21 -3.55 -17.61
N THR A 108 -2.86 -2.44 -18.24
CA THR A 108 -3.53 -1.13 -18.06
C THR A 108 -5.02 -1.19 -18.33
N GLU A 109 -5.78 -0.39 -17.60
CA GLU A 109 -7.22 -0.15 -17.82
C GLU A 109 -7.51 0.35 -19.26
N GLY A 110 -6.53 1.00 -19.89
CA GLY A 110 -6.61 1.42 -21.30
C GLY A 110 -6.95 0.29 -22.26
N CYS A 111 -6.60 -0.97 -21.96
CA CYS A 111 -6.99 -2.12 -22.78
C CYS A 111 -8.51 -2.28 -22.87
N ARG A 112 -9.22 -2.09 -21.76
CA ARG A 112 -10.68 -2.10 -21.72
C ARG A 112 -11.28 -0.83 -22.34
N GLY A 113 -10.60 0.31 -22.17
CA GLY A 113 -10.94 1.57 -22.86
C GLY A 113 -10.85 1.50 -24.38
N GLU A 114 -9.92 0.71 -24.93
CA GLU A 114 -9.81 0.47 -26.38
C GLU A 114 -10.76 -0.61 -26.90
N GLY A 115 -11.60 -1.18 -26.04
CA GLY A 115 -12.63 -2.16 -26.40
C GLY A 115 -12.34 -3.61 -25.97
N GLY A 116 -11.30 -3.84 -25.20
CA GLY A 116 -11.06 -5.14 -24.57
C GLY A 116 -12.12 -5.48 -23.53
N TYR A 117 -12.40 -6.77 -23.33
CA TYR A 117 -13.37 -7.24 -22.35
C TYR A 117 -12.96 -8.54 -21.68
N LEU A 118 -13.57 -8.80 -20.51
CA LEU A 118 -13.28 -9.98 -19.68
C LEU A 118 -14.25 -11.12 -20.02
N ILE A 119 -13.71 -12.33 -20.09
CA ILE A 119 -14.50 -13.54 -20.29
C ILE A 119 -14.14 -14.61 -19.26
N ASN A 120 -15.15 -15.36 -18.81
CA ASN A 120 -14.97 -16.55 -17.99
C ASN A 120 -14.67 -17.79 -18.85
N LYS A 121 -14.53 -18.97 -18.21
CA LYS A 121 -14.22 -20.24 -18.90
C LYS A 121 -15.26 -20.64 -19.97
N ASP A 122 -16.51 -20.18 -19.84
CA ASP A 122 -17.59 -20.50 -20.75
C ASP A 122 -17.66 -19.52 -21.95
N GLY A 123 -16.70 -18.56 -22.00
CA GLY A 123 -16.64 -17.51 -23.02
C GLY A 123 -17.63 -16.38 -22.79
N GLU A 124 -18.33 -16.36 -21.64
CA GLU A 124 -19.29 -15.31 -21.29
C GLU A 124 -18.57 -14.01 -20.94
N ARG A 125 -19.02 -12.89 -21.51
CA ARG A 125 -18.65 -11.53 -21.09
C ARG A 125 -19.46 -11.16 -19.83
N PHE A 126 -19.05 -11.71 -18.70
CA PHE A 126 -19.81 -11.68 -17.44
C PHE A 126 -20.05 -10.27 -16.89
N MET A 127 -19.25 -9.26 -17.26
CA MET A 127 -19.48 -7.87 -16.83
C MET A 127 -20.79 -7.29 -17.35
N GLU A 128 -21.39 -7.84 -18.40
CA GLU A 128 -22.76 -7.46 -18.85
C GLU A 128 -23.84 -7.84 -17.82
N ARG A 129 -23.58 -8.84 -16.99
CA ARG A 129 -24.47 -9.26 -15.90
C ARG A 129 -24.27 -8.44 -14.62
N TYR A 130 -23.01 -8.13 -14.29
CA TYR A 130 -22.68 -7.41 -13.05
C TYR A 130 -22.81 -5.88 -13.16
N ALA A 131 -22.58 -5.31 -14.33
CA ALA A 131 -22.63 -3.86 -14.58
C ALA A 131 -23.19 -3.56 -15.98
N PRO A 132 -24.47 -3.80 -16.23
CA PRO A 132 -25.06 -3.79 -17.59
C PRO A 132 -24.88 -2.48 -18.34
N ASN A 133 -24.81 -1.33 -17.65
CA ASN A 133 -24.70 -0.01 -18.29
C ASN A 133 -23.28 0.32 -18.74
N VAL A 134 -22.27 0.01 -17.90
CA VAL A 134 -20.87 0.40 -18.11
C VAL A 134 -19.95 -0.79 -18.40
N LYS A 135 -20.44 -2.01 -18.18
CA LYS A 135 -19.75 -3.28 -18.45
C LYS A 135 -18.31 -3.29 -17.92
N ASP A 136 -17.36 -3.64 -18.76
CA ASP A 136 -15.92 -3.72 -18.42
C ASP A 136 -15.29 -2.37 -18.06
N LEU A 137 -15.98 -1.26 -18.26
CA LEU A 137 -15.58 0.09 -17.85
C LEU A 137 -16.12 0.50 -16.48
N ALA A 138 -16.74 -0.41 -15.74
CA ALA A 138 -17.10 -0.19 -14.35
C ALA A 138 -15.85 0.09 -13.48
N GLY A 139 -16.08 0.69 -12.31
CA GLY A 139 -15.00 0.97 -11.36
C GLY A 139 -14.15 -0.26 -11.04
N ARG A 140 -12.87 -0.08 -10.78
CA ARG A 140 -11.91 -1.17 -10.54
C ARG A 140 -12.36 -2.14 -9.45
N ASP A 141 -12.93 -1.63 -8.37
CA ASP A 141 -13.49 -2.42 -7.27
C ASP A 141 -14.63 -3.34 -7.72
N VAL A 142 -15.52 -2.84 -8.58
CA VAL A 142 -16.65 -3.62 -9.13
C VAL A 142 -16.14 -4.73 -10.03
N VAL A 143 -15.25 -4.39 -10.97
CA VAL A 143 -14.69 -5.38 -11.91
C VAL A 143 -13.89 -6.45 -11.15
N ALA A 144 -13.03 -6.05 -10.20
CA ALA A 144 -12.25 -6.99 -9.41
C ALA A 144 -13.13 -7.94 -8.59
N ARG A 145 -14.20 -7.43 -7.95
CA ARG A 145 -15.17 -8.27 -7.24
C ARG A 145 -15.88 -9.25 -8.17
N SER A 146 -16.35 -8.78 -9.33
CA SER A 146 -17.01 -9.63 -10.32
C SER A 146 -16.11 -10.77 -10.78
N MET A 147 -14.83 -10.51 -11.03
CA MET A 147 -13.83 -11.54 -11.40
C MET A 147 -13.65 -12.58 -10.28
N VAL A 148 -13.54 -12.15 -9.03
CA VAL A 148 -13.39 -13.07 -7.90
C VAL A 148 -14.66 -13.92 -7.73
N LEU A 149 -15.87 -13.36 -7.91
CA LEU A 149 -17.12 -14.12 -7.89
C LEU A 149 -17.15 -15.20 -8.97
N GLU A 150 -16.73 -14.88 -10.20
CA GLU A 150 -16.63 -15.87 -11.28
C GLU A 150 -15.68 -17.02 -10.91
N ILE A 151 -14.54 -16.71 -10.31
CA ILE A 151 -13.56 -17.69 -9.85
C ILE A 151 -14.14 -18.58 -8.73
N LEU A 152 -14.72 -17.96 -7.67
CA LEU A 152 -15.28 -18.68 -6.52
C LEU A 152 -16.48 -19.58 -6.90
N GLU A 153 -17.29 -19.18 -7.86
CA GLU A 153 -18.41 -19.97 -8.39
C GLU A 153 -17.97 -21.04 -9.42
N GLY A 154 -16.67 -21.22 -9.60
CA GLY A 154 -16.08 -22.27 -10.46
C GLY A 154 -16.13 -21.97 -11.95
N ARG A 155 -16.38 -20.70 -12.34
CA ARG A 155 -16.32 -20.24 -13.74
C ARG A 155 -14.99 -19.60 -14.13
N GLY A 156 -13.98 -19.70 -13.26
CA GLY A 156 -12.61 -19.31 -13.57
C GLY A 156 -12.02 -20.11 -14.73
N CYS A 157 -11.03 -19.52 -15.40
CA CYS A 157 -10.31 -20.08 -16.55
C CYS A 157 -9.08 -20.90 -16.12
N GLY A 158 -8.49 -21.64 -17.05
CA GLY A 158 -7.32 -22.49 -16.83
C GLY A 158 -7.62 -23.79 -16.08
N GLU A 159 -6.58 -24.58 -15.86
CA GLU A 159 -6.69 -25.89 -15.20
C GLU A 159 -7.14 -25.74 -13.74
N ASN A 160 -6.62 -24.71 -13.04
CA ASN A 160 -6.93 -24.46 -11.64
C ASN A 160 -8.23 -23.66 -11.44
N LYS A 161 -8.82 -23.11 -12.50
CA LYS A 161 -10.01 -22.23 -12.46
C LYS A 161 -9.84 -20.99 -11.55
N ASP A 162 -8.65 -20.41 -11.54
CA ASP A 162 -8.21 -19.40 -10.60
C ASP A 162 -7.92 -18.02 -11.23
N HIS A 163 -8.19 -17.87 -12.51
CA HIS A 163 -8.04 -16.59 -13.24
C HIS A 163 -9.16 -16.38 -14.26
N ILE A 164 -9.14 -15.23 -14.91
CA ILE A 164 -10.09 -14.77 -15.95
C ILE A 164 -9.28 -14.46 -17.21
N PHE A 165 -9.90 -14.45 -18.37
CA PHE A 165 -9.27 -14.02 -19.61
C PHE A 165 -9.67 -12.59 -19.99
N LEU A 166 -8.67 -11.76 -20.33
CA LEU A 166 -8.85 -10.48 -20.99
C LEU A 166 -8.71 -10.68 -22.51
N LYS A 167 -9.78 -10.46 -23.24
CA LYS A 167 -9.86 -10.64 -24.69
C LYS A 167 -9.56 -9.34 -25.41
N LEU A 168 -8.55 -9.36 -26.30
CA LEU A 168 -8.10 -8.23 -27.11
C LEU A 168 -7.99 -8.57 -28.60
N ASP A 169 -7.90 -9.86 -28.97
CA ASP A 169 -7.65 -10.36 -30.35
C ASP A 169 -8.67 -9.85 -31.37
N HIS A 170 -9.93 -9.59 -30.95
CA HIS A 170 -10.98 -9.02 -31.80
C HIS A 170 -10.71 -7.58 -32.27
N LEU A 171 -9.78 -6.85 -31.63
CA LEU A 171 -9.37 -5.49 -32.01
C LEU A 171 -8.47 -5.48 -33.24
N GLY A 172 -7.81 -6.60 -33.54
CA GLY A 172 -6.89 -6.78 -34.65
C GLY A 172 -5.47 -6.25 -34.40
N ALA A 173 -4.52 -6.78 -35.15
CA ALA A 173 -3.09 -6.50 -34.99
C ALA A 173 -2.73 -5.01 -35.14
N ASP A 174 -3.38 -4.31 -36.08
CA ASP A 174 -3.09 -2.89 -36.34
C ASP A 174 -3.41 -2.00 -35.16
N VAL A 175 -4.56 -2.21 -34.50
CA VAL A 175 -4.97 -1.46 -33.31
C VAL A 175 -4.06 -1.80 -32.11
N LEU A 176 -3.79 -3.09 -31.89
CA LEU A 176 -2.96 -3.54 -30.78
C LEU A 176 -1.52 -3.00 -30.89
N ASN A 177 -0.91 -3.09 -32.07
CA ASN A 177 0.44 -2.58 -32.30
C ASN A 177 0.53 -1.05 -32.23
N ALA A 178 -0.51 -0.32 -32.65
CA ALA A 178 -0.51 1.13 -32.63
C ALA A 178 -0.80 1.72 -31.25
N LYS A 179 -1.76 1.15 -30.51
CA LYS A 179 -2.28 1.72 -29.25
C LYS A 179 -1.81 1.02 -27.98
N LEU A 180 -1.50 -0.27 -28.06
CA LEU A 180 -1.16 -1.12 -26.92
C LEU A 180 0.16 -1.90 -27.10
N PRO A 181 1.21 -1.33 -27.75
CA PRO A 181 2.44 -2.08 -28.05
C PRO A 181 3.13 -2.62 -26.80
N GLY A 182 3.17 -1.83 -25.70
CA GLY A 182 3.76 -2.25 -24.44
C GLY A 182 2.97 -3.39 -23.75
N ILE A 183 1.64 -3.46 -23.96
CA ILE A 183 0.84 -4.56 -23.43
C ILE A 183 1.09 -5.85 -24.23
N CYS A 184 1.26 -5.74 -25.54
CA CYS A 184 1.64 -6.90 -26.35
C CYS A 184 2.99 -7.48 -25.91
N GLU A 185 3.98 -6.63 -25.63
CA GLU A 185 5.28 -7.03 -25.14
C GLU A 185 5.19 -7.67 -23.73
N LEU A 186 4.48 -7.02 -22.80
CA LEU A 186 4.25 -7.55 -21.44
C LEU A 186 3.59 -8.93 -21.47
N SER A 187 2.56 -9.11 -22.31
CA SER A 187 1.83 -10.36 -22.42
C SER A 187 2.71 -11.50 -22.98
N ARG A 188 3.48 -11.22 -24.00
CA ARG A 188 4.45 -12.21 -24.55
C ARG A 188 5.53 -12.58 -23.53
N THR A 189 6.01 -11.59 -22.76
CA THR A 189 7.10 -11.79 -21.80
C THR A 189 6.63 -12.53 -20.55
N PHE A 190 5.51 -12.12 -19.96
CA PHE A 190 5.09 -12.56 -18.62
C PHE A 190 3.93 -13.55 -18.62
N ALA A 191 3.06 -13.51 -19.62
CA ALA A 191 1.96 -14.46 -19.77
C ALA A 191 2.24 -15.56 -20.80
N HIS A 192 3.30 -15.39 -21.61
CA HIS A 192 3.69 -16.28 -22.71
C HIS A 192 2.59 -16.44 -23.78
N VAL A 193 1.73 -15.42 -23.93
CA VAL A 193 0.68 -15.35 -24.94
C VAL A 193 0.84 -14.12 -25.83
N ASP A 194 0.46 -14.24 -27.09
CA ASP A 194 0.37 -13.10 -28.02
C ASP A 194 -1.08 -12.60 -28.05
N PRO A 195 -1.37 -11.41 -27.50
CA PRO A 195 -2.73 -10.89 -27.42
C PRO A 195 -3.39 -10.57 -28.77
N ILE A 196 -2.65 -10.67 -29.88
CA ILE A 196 -3.19 -10.60 -31.24
C ILE A 196 -4.00 -11.87 -31.56
N TYR A 197 -3.66 -13.00 -30.94
CA TYR A 197 -4.25 -14.31 -31.28
C TYR A 197 -4.92 -14.99 -30.07
N GLU A 198 -4.48 -14.69 -28.86
CA GLU A 198 -4.90 -15.37 -27.64
C GLU A 198 -5.27 -14.39 -26.54
N PRO A 199 -6.25 -14.71 -25.66
CA PRO A 199 -6.59 -13.86 -24.54
C PRO A 199 -5.51 -13.88 -23.45
N ILE A 200 -5.34 -12.77 -22.73
CA ILE A 200 -4.38 -12.64 -21.65
C ILE A 200 -4.99 -13.21 -20.36
N PRO A 201 -4.32 -14.15 -19.66
CA PRO A 201 -4.76 -14.59 -18.33
C PRO A 201 -4.53 -13.48 -17.30
N VAL A 202 -5.58 -13.06 -16.60
CA VAL A 202 -5.55 -11.96 -15.64
C VAL A 202 -6.26 -12.33 -14.33
N VAL A 203 -5.82 -11.71 -13.24
CA VAL A 203 -6.39 -11.89 -11.90
C VAL A 203 -6.41 -10.55 -11.17
N PRO A 204 -7.38 -10.31 -10.28
CA PRO A 204 -7.36 -9.14 -9.41
C PRO A 204 -6.08 -9.12 -8.56
N THR A 205 -5.38 -7.99 -8.61
CA THR A 205 -4.02 -7.85 -8.08
C THR A 205 -3.95 -6.60 -7.22
N CYS A 206 -3.39 -6.69 -6.02
CA CYS A 206 -3.20 -5.53 -5.15
C CYS A 206 -2.42 -4.45 -5.88
N HIS A 207 -2.92 -3.20 -5.85
CA HIS A 207 -2.39 -2.14 -6.70
C HIS A 207 -2.06 -0.86 -5.96
N TYR A 208 -2.90 -0.39 -5.04
CA TYR A 208 -2.71 0.90 -4.37
C TYR A 208 -3.27 0.90 -2.94
N MET A 209 -2.50 1.49 -2.02
CA MET A 209 -2.88 1.72 -0.63
C MET A 209 -3.47 3.12 -0.49
N MET A 210 -4.78 3.26 -0.21
CA MET A 210 -5.39 4.56 0.04
C MET A 210 -5.13 5.07 1.46
N GLY A 211 -4.95 4.15 2.39
CA GLY A 211 -4.53 4.43 3.76
C GLY A 211 -3.06 4.83 3.87
N GLY A 212 -2.58 5.08 5.09
CA GLY A 212 -1.19 5.41 5.36
C GLY A 212 -1.01 6.29 6.60
N THR A 213 0.13 6.95 6.70
CA THR A 213 0.39 7.95 7.74
C THR A 213 -0.58 9.12 7.59
N PRO A 214 -1.44 9.42 8.60
CA PRO A 214 -2.41 10.49 8.49
C PRO A 214 -1.73 11.86 8.44
N THR A 215 -2.10 12.67 7.45
CA THR A 215 -1.52 14.01 7.27
C THR A 215 -2.57 15.07 7.00
N ASN A 216 -2.21 16.34 7.28
CA ASN A 216 -2.93 17.49 6.78
C ASN A 216 -2.48 17.83 5.33
N VAL A 217 -3.07 18.86 4.74
CA VAL A 217 -2.76 19.32 3.36
C VAL A 217 -1.32 19.82 3.17
N HIS A 218 -0.59 20.05 4.24
CA HIS A 218 0.83 20.45 4.24
C HIS A 218 1.78 19.26 4.45
N GLY A 219 1.25 18.04 4.48
CA GLY A 219 2.03 16.82 4.70
C GLY A 219 2.48 16.60 6.13
N GLN A 220 2.10 17.46 7.09
CA GLN A 220 2.41 17.26 8.51
C GLN A 220 1.65 16.03 9.03
N ALA A 221 2.39 15.06 9.57
CA ALA A 221 1.80 13.91 10.24
C ALA A 221 1.15 14.35 11.55
N PHE A 222 0.06 13.69 11.94
CA PHE A 222 -0.58 13.94 13.22
C PHE A 222 -0.79 12.66 14.03
N ASN A 223 -0.81 12.82 15.32
CA ASN A 223 -1.27 11.86 16.31
C ASN A 223 -2.68 12.24 16.79
N ARG A 224 -3.43 11.32 17.38
CA ARG A 224 -4.74 11.60 17.95
C ARG A 224 -4.70 11.45 19.46
N ILE A 225 -4.75 12.58 20.16
CA ILE A 225 -4.70 12.65 21.61
C ILE A 225 -6.05 13.17 22.12
N ASN A 226 -6.71 12.42 22.99
CA ASN A 226 -8.03 12.79 23.54
C ASN A 226 -9.07 13.14 22.45
N LYS A 227 -9.10 12.41 21.35
CA LYS A 227 -9.96 12.62 20.17
C LYS A 227 -9.66 13.92 19.39
N GLN A 228 -8.54 14.56 19.65
CA GLN A 228 -8.09 15.76 18.92
C GLN A 228 -6.83 15.44 18.11
N ASP A 229 -6.75 15.96 16.89
CA ASP A 229 -5.58 15.83 16.05
C ASP A 229 -4.47 16.75 16.57
N SER A 230 -3.30 16.20 16.81
CA SER A 230 -2.10 16.88 17.29
C SER A 230 -0.96 16.65 16.32
N ILE A 231 -0.39 17.70 15.75
CA ILE A 231 0.75 17.60 14.84
C ILE A 231 1.94 16.93 15.54
N VAL A 232 2.62 16.02 14.83
CA VAL A 232 3.88 15.43 15.25
C VAL A 232 5.02 16.29 14.70
N PRO A 233 5.73 17.06 15.56
CA PRO A 233 6.78 17.93 15.07
C PRO A 233 7.91 17.15 14.40
N GLY A 234 8.37 17.64 13.26
CA GLY A 234 9.46 17.03 12.49
C GLY A 234 9.08 15.85 11.63
N LEU A 235 7.82 15.35 11.69
CA LEU A 235 7.35 14.24 10.86
C LEU A 235 6.38 14.72 9.79
N PHE A 236 6.68 14.35 8.55
CA PHE A 236 5.87 14.62 7.37
C PHE A 236 5.71 13.34 6.55
N ALA A 237 4.64 13.25 5.74
CA ALA A 237 4.48 12.20 4.75
C ALA A 237 3.81 12.76 3.49
N ALA A 238 4.14 12.18 2.33
CA ALA A 238 3.56 12.57 1.04
C ALA A 238 3.48 11.37 0.10
N GLY A 239 2.52 11.41 -0.83
CA GLY A 239 2.25 10.33 -1.77
C GLY A 239 1.65 9.10 -1.10
N GLU A 240 1.85 7.92 -1.66
CA GLU A 240 1.20 6.68 -1.21
C GLU A 240 1.60 6.22 0.21
N ALA A 241 2.67 6.78 0.79
CA ALA A 241 3.02 6.57 2.20
C ALA A 241 2.12 7.36 3.17
N ALA A 242 1.42 8.39 2.66
CA ALA A 242 0.56 9.30 3.41
C ALA A 242 -0.92 9.01 3.18
N CYS A 243 -1.76 9.35 4.15
CA CYS A 243 -3.20 9.43 4.00
C CYS A 243 -3.68 10.87 4.25
N VAL A 244 -3.66 11.69 3.19
CA VAL A 244 -4.25 13.03 3.19
C VAL A 244 -5.76 13.01 2.95
N SER A 245 -6.31 11.81 2.75
CA SER A 245 -7.75 11.52 2.51
C SER A 245 -8.28 11.91 1.13
N VAL A 246 -7.41 12.28 0.18
CA VAL A 246 -7.84 12.73 -1.16
C VAL A 246 -8.44 11.60 -2.01
N HIS A 247 -8.10 10.36 -1.71
CA HIS A 247 -8.57 9.19 -2.45
C HIS A 247 -9.87 8.58 -1.89
N GLY A 248 -10.22 8.88 -0.65
CA GLY A 248 -11.35 8.27 0.04
C GLY A 248 -11.25 6.74 0.07
N ALA A 249 -12.38 6.07 -0.06
CA ALA A 249 -12.44 4.60 0.01
C ALA A 249 -12.04 3.88 -1.30
N ASN A 250 -11.86 4.60 -2.41
CA ASN A 250 -11.41 4.03 -3.70
C ASN A 250 -10.85 5.11 -4.63
N ARG A 251 -9.58 5.00 -4.98
CA ARG A 251 -8.86 5.96 -5.81
C ARG A 251 -9.32 5.91 -7.27
N LEU A 252 -9.51 7.08 -7.88
CA LEU A 252 -9.73 7.21 -9.32
C LEU A 252 -8.42 6.97 -10.10
N GLY A 253 -8.55 6.41 -11.30
CA GLY A 253 -7.41 6.18 -12.19
C GLY A 253 -6.64 7.48 -12.47
N GLY A 254 -5.30 7.42 -12.43
CA GLY A 254 -4.42 8.57 -12.64
C GLY A 254 -4.22 9.50 -11.43
N ASN A 255 -5.11 9.53 -10.45
CA ASN A 255 -5.03 10.47 -9.33
C ASN A 255 -3.84 10.24 -8.38
N SER A 256 -3.23 9.05 -8.40
CA SER A 256 -1.97 8.82 -7.68
C SER A 256 -0.88 9.80 -8.11
N LEU A 257 -0.71 10.04 -9.40
CA LEU A 257 0.30 10.97 -9.92
C LEU A 257 0.02 12.42 -9.51
N LEU A 258 -1.25 12.82 -9.47
CA LEU A 258 -1.65 14.16 -9.01
C LEU A 258 -1.36 14.33 -7.52
N ASP A 259 -1.68 13.34 -6.71
CA ASP A 259 -1.37 13.31 -5.28
C ASP A 259 0.12 13.55 -5.02
N LEU A 260 1.00 12.75 -5.64
CA LEU A 260 2.45 12.86 -5.49
C LEU A 260 2.97 14.28 -5.78
N VAL A 261 2.49 14.88 -6.87
CA VAL A 261 2.96 16.22 -7.31
C VAL A 261 2.40 17.32 -6.42
N VAL A 262 1.09 17.28 -6.12
CA VAL A 262 0.41 18.33 -5.37
C VAL A 262 0.88 18.37 -3.91
N PHE A 263 0.79 17.23 -3.23
CA PHE A 263 1.12 17.18 -1.80
C PHE A 263 2.63 17.13 -1.53
N GLY A 264 3.42 16.51 -2.41
CA GLY A 264 4.88 16.63 -2.33
C GLY A 264 5.37 18.06 -2.43
N ARG A 265 4.78 18.86 -3.35
CA ARG A 265 5.07 20.29 -3.49
C ARG A 265 4.57 21.09 -2.28
N ALA A 266 3.36 20.82 -1.79
CA ALA A 266 2.80 21.50 -0.63
C ALA A 266 3.66 21.27 0.62
N THR A 267 4.05 20.02 0.87
CA THR A 267 4.95 19.63 1.96
C THR A 267 6.28 20.36 1.89
N GLY A 268 6.95 20.33 0.73
CA GLY A 268 8.24 20.99 0.56
C GLY A 268 8.19 22.49 0.78
N LYS A 269 7.14 23.18 0.30
CA LYS A 269 6.95 24.61 0.54
C LYS A 269 6.70 24.91 2.01
N PHE A 270 5.84 24.13 2.67
CA PHE A 270 5.54 24.32 4.08
C PHE A 270 6.80 24.16 4.94
N ILE A 271 7.58 23.09 4.74
CA ILE A 271 8.85 22.86 5.45
C ILE A 271 9.80 24.04 5.25
N GLN A 272 9.92 24.55 4.03
CA GLN A 272 10.77 25.71 3.74
C GLN A 272 10.36 26.96 4.53
N GLU A 273 9.05 27.23 4.62
CA GLU A 273 8.50 28.40 5.33
C GLU A 273 8.66 28.22 6.85
N GLU A 274 8.39 27.03 7.38
CA GLU A 274 8.56 26.69 8.79
C GLU A 274 10.00 26.88 9.27
N LEU A 275 10.96 26.31 8.51
CA LEU A 275 12.39 26.44 8.85
C LEU A 275 12.90 27.88 8.75
N LYS A 276 12.42 28.67 7.77
CA LYS A 276 12.76 30.12 7.66
C LYS A 276 12.22 30.93 8.81
N SER A 277 11.07 30.55 9.39
CA SER A 277 10.49 31.24 10.56
C SER A 277 11.11 30.82 11.89
N GLY A 278 12.13 29.97 11.87
CA GLY A 278 12.80 29.47 13.08
C GLY A 278 12.13 28.25 13.70
N GLY A 279 11.21 27.61 12.97
CA GLY A 279 10.65 26.31 13.34
C GLY A 279 11.72 25.22 13.28
N GLY A 280 11.44 24.10 13.93
CA GLY A 280 12.33 22.95 13.94
C GLY A 280 12.11 22.10 15.19
N VAL A 281 12.93 21.05 15.34
CA VAL A 281 12.83 20.09 16.43
C VAL A 281 14.05 20.16 17.34
N SER A 282 13.84 19.76 18.60
CA SER A 282 14.92 19.62 19.59
C SER A 282 15.84 18.45 19.21
N SER A 283 17.08 18.45 19.70
CA SER A 283 17.99 17.31 19.45
C SER A 283 17.57 16.07 20.23
N ALA A 284 17.80 14.90 19.65
CA ALA A 284 17.68 13.63 20.36
C ALA A 284 18.81 13.44 21.37
N SER A 285 18.54 12.70 22.43
CA SER A 285 19.54 12.22 23.38
C SER A 285 20.23 10.95 22.80
N LYS A 286 21.32 10.51 23.45
CA LYS A 286 21.95 9.24 23.12
C LYS A 286 21.03 8.05 23.38
N GLU A 287 20.20 8.13 24.40
CA GLU A 287 19.21 7.11 24.75
C GLU A 287 18.15 6.97 23.65
N ASP A 288 17.60 8.10 23.17
CA ASP A 288 16.63 8.10 22.07
C ASP A 288 17.20 7.44 20.80
N ILE A 289 18.47 7.70 20.49
CA ILE A 289 19.16 7.08 19.35
C ILE A 289 19.35 5.58 19.57
N ASN A 290 19.78 5.16 20.77
CA ASN A 290 20.02 3.74 21.09
C ASN A 290 18.73 2.92 21.01
N ASN A 291 17.60 3.44 21.46
CA ASN A 291 16.30 2.77 21.38
C ASN A 291 15.92 2.43 19.92
N SER A 292 16.27 3.30 18.97
CA SER A 292 16.04 3.07 17.54
C SER A 292 17.02 2.05 16.91
N LEU A 293 18.12 1.69 17.62
CA LEU A 293 19.11 0.69 17.18
C LEU A 293 18.78 -0.74 17.63
N GLU A 294 17.93 -0.92 18.64
CA GLU A 294 17.69 -2.23 19.28
C GLU A 294 17.25 -3.30 18.26
N ARG A 295 16.37 -2.95 17.34
CA ARG A 295 15.88 -3.86 16.32
C ARG A 295 16.98 -4.39 15.41
N LEU A 296 17.89 -3.52 14.98
CA LEU A 296 18.99 -3.90 14.12
C LEU A 296 20.00 -4.80 14.87
N ASN A 297 20.28 -4.49 16.11
CA ASN A 297 21.15 -5.28 16.98
C ASN A 297 20.61 -6.69 17.21
N TYR A 298 19.29 -6.81 17.48
CA TYR A 298 18.63 -8.09 17.66
C TYR A 298 18.78 -9.03 16.46
N LEU A 299 18.58 -8.54 15.25
CA LEU A 299 18.75 -9.34 14.02
C LEU A 299 20.19 -9.83 13.84
N ASN A 300 21.18 -9.00 14.18
CA ASN A 300 22.59 -9.35 14.09
C ASN A 300 23.00 -10.44 15.11
N GLU A 301 22.38 -10.46 16.29
CA GLU A 301 22.72 -11.38 17.38
C GLU A 301 21.97 -12.72 17.32
N SER A 302 20.93 -12.86 16.48
CA SER A 302 20.12 -14.06 16.37
C SER A 302 20.98 -15.29 16.02
N LYS A 303 20.82 -16.40 16.76
CA LYS A 303 21.58 -17.66 16.57
C LYS A 303 20.76 -18.77 15.91
N SER A 304 19.45 -18.68 15.98
CA SER A 304 18.49 -19.63 15.41
C SER A 304 17.15 -18.92 15.23
N GLY A 305 16.28 -19.47 14.40
CA GLY A 305 14.94 -18.91 14.14
C GLY A 305 14.41 -19.32 12.78
N TYR A 306 13.48 -18.52 12.28
CA TYR A 306 12.78 -18.79 11.03
C TYR A 306 13.46 -18.12 9.82
N GLU A 307 13.33 -18.74 8.67
CA GLU A 307 13.84 -18.21 7.38
C GLU A 307 12.94 -17.09 6.88
N THR A 308 13.53 -15.95 6.53
CA THR A 308 12.80 -14.75 6.07
C THR A 308 11.88 -15.04 4.89
N ALA A 309 12.35 -15.81 3.88
CA ALA A 309 11.59 -16.10 2.68
C ALA A 309 10.32 -16.93 2.96
N ASP A 310 10.40 -17.90 3.88
CA ASP A 310 9.27 -18.75 4.24
C ASP A 310 8.20 -17.95 4.99
N VAL A 311 8.61 -17.15 5.98
CA VAL A 311 7.69 -16.32 6.76
C VAL A 311 7.06 -15.23 5.89
N LYS A 312 7.80 -14.65 4.94
CA LYS A 312 7.27 -13.69 3.96
C LYS A 312 6.17 -14.31 3.11
N ARG A 313 6.38 -15.53 2.62
CA ARG A 313 5.37 -16.26 1.83
C ARG A 313 4.13 -16.53 2.66
N GLU A 314 4.27 -17.02 3.88
CA GLU A 314 3.14 -17.26 4.79
C GLU A 314 2.33 -15.97 5.04
N LEU A 315 3.00 -14.86 5.30
CA LEU A 315 2.35 -13.55 5.47
C LEU A 315 1.54 -13.15 4.23
N GLN A 316 2.15 -13.28 3.04
CA GLN A 316 1.51 -12.91 1.79
C GLN A 316 0.30 -13.79 1.46
N GLU A 317 0.38 -15.09 1.72
CA GLU A 317 -0.71 -16.05 1.55
C GLU A 317 -1.85 -15.77 2.55
N CYS A 318 -1.55 -15.52 3.82
CA CYS A 318 -2.52 -15.14 4.84
C CYS A 318 -3.28 -13.88 4.43
N MET A 319 -2.57 -12.82 4.04
CA MET A 319 -3.21 -11.57 3.61
C MET A 319 -4.05 -11.74 2.34
N GLN A 320 -3.56 -12.51 1.36
CA GLN A 320 -4.30 -12.78 0.13
C GLN A 320 -5.60 -13.56 0.38
N ASN A 321 -5.54 -14.57 1.26
CA ASN A 321 -6.66 -15.48 1.50
C ASN A 321 -7.75 -14.86 2.39
N TYR A 322 -7.36 -14.07 3.40
CA TYR A 322 -8.31 -13.60 4.42
C TYR A 322 -8.64 -12.11 4.33
N PHE A 323 -7.77 -11.29 3.73
CA PHE A 323 -7.91 -9.82 3.68
C PHE A 323 -7.84 -9.25 2.27
N GLY A 324 -8.09 -10.08 1.25
CA GLY A 324 -8.06 -9.71 -0.17
C GLY A 324 -9.27 -8.87 -0.62
N VAL A 325 -9.75 -9.16 -1.84
CA VAL A 325 -10.85 -8.43 -2.48
C VAL A 325 -12.17 -8.61 -1.74
N PHE A 326 -12.49 -9.83 -1.32
CA PHE A 326 -13.64 -10.15 -0.49
C PHE A 326 -13.22 -10.47 0.94
N ARG A 327 -14.03 -9.98 1.88
CA ARG A 327 -13.78 -10.12 3.31
C ARG A 327 -15.05 -10.60 4.00
N ARG A 328 -14.91 -11.50 4.96
CA ARG A 328 -15.99 -12.02 5.77
C ARG A 328 -15.48 -12.24 7.19
N GLY A 329 -16.26 -11.90 8.20
CA GLY A 329 -15.84 -11.87 9.61
C GLY A 329 -15.21 -13.17 10.08
N ASP A 330 -15.84 -14.31 9.80
CA ASP A 330 -15.34 -15.64 10.21
C ASP A 330 -14.02 -16.07 9.52
N PHE A 331 -13.78 -15.58 8.29
CA PHE A 331 -12.51 -15.79 7.58
C PHE A 331 -11.42 -14.84 8.14
N MET A 332 -11.74 -13.57 8.34
CA MET A 332 -10.79 -12.62 8.90
C MET A 332 -10.39 -12.97 10.33
N GLU A 333 -11.28 -13.54 11.14
CA GLU A 333 -10.94 -14.02 12.49
C GLU A 333 -9.88 -15.14 12.44
N LYS A 334 -10.00 -16.07 11.49
CA LYS A 334 -8.96 -17.08 11.24
C LYS A 334 -7.65 -16.42 10.77
N GLY A 335 -7.74 -15.44 9.86
CA GLY A 335 -6.57 -14.68 9.40
C GLY A 335 -5.86 -13.93 10.51
N LEU A 336 -6.59 -13.32 11.46
CA LEU A 336 -6.01 -12.68 12.65
C LEU A 336 -5.30 -13.69 13.56
N THR A 337 -5.85 -14.89 13.69
CA THR A 337 -5.21 -15.98 14.46
C THR A 337 -3.89 -16.39 13.77
N GLU A 338 -3.90 -16.60 12.45
CA GLU A 338 -2.71 -16.94 11.69
C GLU A 338 -1.67 -15.83 11.71
N LEU A 339 -2.08 -14.55 11.60
CA LEU A 339 -1.18 -13.41 11.76
C LEU A 339 -0.51 -13.37 13.15
N SER A 340 -1.20 -13.79 14.20
CA SER A 340 -0.61 -13.90 15.54
C SER A 340 0.50 -14.96 15.60
N GLU A 341 0.36 -16.07 14.88
CA GLU A 341 1.41 -17.09 14.75
C GLU A 341 2.58 -16.58 13.92
N ILE A 342 2.29 -15.89 12.80
CA ILE A 342 3.31 -15.26 11.94
C ILE A 342 4.09 -14.19 12.71
N ARG A 343 3.46 -13.45 13.62
CA ARG A 343 4.14 -12.50 14.51
C ARG A 343 5.29 -13.15 15.25
N ASN A 344 5.03 -14.29 15.91
CA ASN A 344 6.06 -15.02 16.64
C ASN A 344 7.23 -15.41 15.73
N LYS A 345 6.96 -15.72 14.46
CA LYS A 345 8.01 -16.06 13.49
C LYS A 345 8.82 -14.82 13.07
N VAL A 346 8.15 -13.69 12.84
CA VAL A 346 8.78 -12.40 12.51
C VAL A 346 9.65 -11.87 13.64
N GLU A 347 9.22 -12.05 14.90
CA GLU A 347 9.99 -11.69 16.09
C GLU A 347 11.20 -12.62 16.30
N ASN A 348 11.22 -13.80 15.69
CA ASN A 348 12.27 -14.81 15.83
C ASN A 348 12.92 -15.17 14.49
N LEU A 349 13.17 -14.18 13.65
CA LEU A 349 13.91 -14.36 12.39
C LEU A 349 15.39 -14.68 12.65
N HIS A 350 15.96 -15.48 11.76
CA HIS A 350 17.37 -15.83 11.80
C HIS A 350 18.09 -15.45 10.51
N LEU A 351 19.13 -14.65 10.65
CA LEU A 351 20.01 -14.32 9.56
C LEU A 351 21.17 -15.31 9.52
N LYS A 352 21.27 -16.09 8.45
CA LYS A 352 22.44 -16.98 8.21
C LYS A 352 23.67 -16.18 7.83
N ASP A 353 23.48 -15.18 6.99
CA ASP A 353 24.56 -14.25 6.61
C ASP A 353 24.65 -13.14 7.65
N LYS A 354 25.82 -13.05 8.29
CA LYS A 354 26.18 -12.02 9.29
C LYS A 354 27.21 -11.03 8.76
N SER A 355 27.49 -11.06 7.45
CA SER A 355 28.38 -10.07 6.81
C SER A 355 27.80 -8.66 6.91
N ASP A 356 28.66 -7.66 6.85
CA ASP A 356 28.24 -6.26 6.89
C ASP A 356 27.97 -5.72 5.49
N ALA A 357 28.81 -6.06 4.52
CA ALA A 357 28.76 -5.53 3.17
C ALA A 357 27.75 -6.29 2.28
N PHE A 358 26.87 -5.57 1.60
CA PHE A 358 25.85 -6.07 0.68
C PHE A 358 25.00 -7.21 1.25
N ASN A 359 24.67 -7.15 2.52
CA ASN A 359 23.83 -8.15 3.19
C ASN A 359 22.34 -7.93 2.86
N THR A 360 21.91 -8.46 1.72
CA THR A 360 20.51 -8.38 1.27
C THR A 360 19.57 -9.18 2.17
N SER A 361 20.06 -10.26 2.82
CA SER A 361 19.26 -11.03 3.78
C SER A 361 18.87 -10.19 5.00
N ARG A 362 19.75 -9.27 5.45
CA ARG A 362 19.43 -8.30 6.51
C ARG A 362 18.34 -7.33 6.05
N VAL A 363 18.47 -6.79 4.84
CA VAL A 363 17.46 -5.90 4.25
C VAL A 363 16.09 -6.61 4.18
N GLU A 364 16.04 -7.81 3.61
CA GLU A 364 14.81 -8.59 3.48
C GLU A 364 14.16 -8.92 4.83
N ALA A 365 14.94 -9.17 5.87
CA ALA A 365 14.42 -9.42 7.22
C ALA A 365 13.78 -8.16 7.82
N ILE A 366 14.39 -6.99 7.63
CA ILE A 366 13.82 -5.71 8.09
C ILE A 366 12.58 -5.35 7.27
N GLU A 367 12.60 -5.56 5.96
CA GLU A 367 11.43 -5.39 5.09
C GLU A 367 10.25 -6.30 5.51
N LEU A 368 10.52 -7.55 5.88
CA LEU A 368 9.50 -8.46 6.39
C LEU A 368 8.88 -7.96 7.70
N GLN A 369 9.69 -7.44 8.62
CA GLN A 369 9.19 -6.81 9.83
C GLN A 369 8.30 -5.60 9.50
N ASN A 370 8.69 -4.78 8.51
CA ASN A 370 7.88 -3.65 8.04
C ASN A 370 6.56 -4.10 7.40
N LEU A 371 6.61 -5.10 6.53
CA LEU A 371 5.41 -5.69 5.93
C LEU A 371 4.44 -6.22 6.97
N PHE A 372 4.96 -6.86 8.03
CA PHE A 372 4.13 -7.40 9.10
C PHE A 372 3.36 -6.31 9.85
N GLU A 373 4.01 -5.20 10.21
CA GLU A 373 3.37 -4.06 10.88
C GLU A 373 2.21 -3.49 10.04
N VAL A 374 2.43 -3.35 8.73
CA VAL A 374 1.39 -2.85 7.82
C VAL A 374 0.27 -3.88 7.62
N ALA A 375 0.60 -5.16 7.52
CA ALA A 375 -0.38 -6.24 7.38
C ALA A 375 -1.29 -6.34 8.61
N GLU A 376 -0.73 -6.23 9.82
CA GLU A 376 -1.50 -6.24 11.06
C GLU A 376 -2.45 -5.03 11.14
N ALA A 377 -1.95 -3.82 10.85
CA ALA A 377 -2.77 -2.62 10.80
C ALA A 377 -3.93 -2.76 9.78
N THR A 378 -3.64 -3.33 8.61
CA THR A 378 -4.64 -3.62 7.57
C THR A 378 -5.69 -4.62 8.07
N ALA A 379 -5.26 -5.73 8.65
CA ALA A 379 -6.13 -6.82 9.07
C ALA A 379 -7.08 -6.38 10.19
N ILE A 380 -6.57 -5.68 11.21
CA ILE A 380 -7.38 -5.17 12.31
C ILE A 380 -8.36 -4.11 11.81
N SER A 381 -7.92 -3.16 10.97
CA SER A 381 -8.80 -2.14 10.40
C SER A 381 -9.92 -2.75 9.55
N ALA A 382 -9.60 -3.76 8.74
CA ALA A 382 -10.58 -4.45 7.90
C ALA A 382 -11.59 -5.27 8.73
N PHE A 383 -11.16 -5.89 9.80
CA PHE A 383 -12.03 -6.67 10.69
C PHE A 383 -13.02 -5.79 11.44
N GLU A 384 -12.56 -4.65 11.96
CA GLU A 384 -13.36 -3.73 12.76
C GLU A 384 -14.38 -2.92 11.95
N ARG A 385 -14.13 -2.62 10.65
CA ARG A 385 -15.07 -1.88 9.81
C ARG A 385 -16.20 -2.79 9.31
N ASN A 386 -17.37 -2.64 9.89
CA ASN A 386 -18.56 -3.46 9.62
C ASN A 386 -19.49 -2.82 8.59
N GLU A 387 -19.00 -2.60 7.39
CA GLU A 387 -19.73 -2.09 6.22
C GLU A 387 -19.01 -2.48 4.93
N SER A 388 -19.62 -2.21 3.78
CA SER A 388 -18.95 -2.22 2.48
C SER A 388 -18.89 -0.81 1.91
N ARG A 389 -17.67 -0.30 1.61
CA ARG A 389 -17.44 1.05 1.08
C ARG A 389 -16.23 1.09 0.15
N GLY A 390 -16.44 1.47 -1.11
CA GLY A 390 -15.38 1.57 -2.09
C GLY A 390 -14.61 0.26 -2.27
N ALA A 391 -13.32 0.26 -1.96
CA ALA A 391 -12.45 -0.91 -2.08
C ALA A 391 -12.64 -1.92 -0.93
N HIS A 392 -13.18 -1.50 0.22
CA HIS A 392 -13.50 -2.39 1.33
C HIS A 392 -14.85 -3.07 1.10
N ALA A 393 -14.83 -4.38 0.87
CA ALA A 393 -16.03 -5.18 0.62
C ALA A 393 -16.15 -6.31 1.66
N ARG A 394 -17.27 -6.32 2.39
CA ARG A 394 -17.64 -7.29 3.42
C ARG A 394 -18.87 -8.08 2.96
N ASP A 395 -18.75 -9.40 2.81
CA ASP A 395 -19.89 -10.26 2.45
C ASP A 395 -20.96 -10.32 3.54
N ASP A 396 -20.52 -10.22 4.79
CA ASP A 396 -21.37 -10.23 5.99
C ASP A 396 -21.97 -8.84 6.30
N PHE A 397 -21.45 -7.77 5.70
CA PHE A 397 -21.96 -6.40 5.77
C PHE A 397 -21.94 -5.75 4.37
N PRO A 398 -22.81 -6.20 3.44
CA PRO A 398 -22.70 -5.82 2.03
C PRO A 398 -23.05 -4.35 1.75
N ASP A 399 -23.80 -3.72 2.64
CA ASP A 399 -24.28 -2.34 2.47
C ASP A 399 -23.32 -1.33 3.09
N ARG A 400 -23.40 -0.09 2.57
CA ARG A 400 -22.73 1.08 3.14
C ARG A 400 -23.52 1.58 4.35
N ASP A 401 -22.84 1.83 5.44
CA ASP A 401 -23.41 2.34 6.70
C ASP A 401 -22.91 3.76 6.98
N ASP A 402 -23.65 4.76 6.46
CA ASP A 402 -23.27 6.16 6.65
C ASP A 402 -23.54 6.66 8.08
N ASP A 403 -24.39 6.01 8.83
CA ASP A 403 -24.72 6.43 10.21
C ASP A 403 -23.56 6.11 11.18
N ASN A 404 -22.91 4.96 10.98
CA ASN A 404 -21.85 4.50 11.88
C ASN A 404 -20.44 4.63 11.28
N TRP A 405 -20.29 4.56 9.94
CA TRP A 405 -19.00 4.42 9.27
C TRP A 405 -18.66 5.52 8.26
N LEU A 406 -19.42 6.64 8.19
CA LEU A 406 -19.01 7.82 7.43
C LEU A 406 -17.87 8.55 8.17
N CYS A 407 -16.78 7.85 8.39
CA CYS A 407 -15.62 8.31 9.15
C CYS A 407 -14.34 7.62 8.65
N HIS A 408 -13.20 8.20 8.98
CA HIS A 408 -11.91 7.55 8.88
C HIS A 408 -11.72 6.55 10.03
N SER A 409 -11.06 5.44 9.77
CA SER A 409 -10.52 4.54 10.78
C SER A 409 -9.08 4.94 11.11
N LEU A 410 -8.74 5.02 12.38
CA LEU A 410 -7.39 5.28 12.87
C LEU A 410 -6.94 4.09 13.70
N TYR A 411 -5.94 3.38 13.18
CA TYR A 411 -5.27 2.29 13.87
C TYR A 411 -4.22 2.85 14.86
N ASP A 412 -4.33 2.46 16.11
CA ASP A 412 -3.34 2.75 17.15
C ASP A 412 -2.40 1.54 17.30
N PRO A 413 -1.09 1.69 17.01
CA PRO A 413 -0.15 0.58 17.05
C PRO A 413 0.18 0.10 18.48
N ILE A 414 -0.06 0.92 19.51
CA ILE A 414 0.23 0.58 20.90
C ILE A 414 -0.89 -0.29 21.47
N THR A 415 -2.14 0.14 21.28
CA THR A 415 -3.32 -0.57 21.80
C THR A 415 -3.88 -1.60 20.83
N LYS A 416 -3.41 -1.60 19.57
CA LYS A 416 -3.89 -2.43 18.45
C LYS A 416 -5.41 -2.34 18.26
N SER A 417 -5.94 -1.15 18.39
CA SER A 417 -7.37 -0.85 18.30
C SER A 417 -7.66 0.25 17.29
N ILE A 418 -8.93 0.32 16.87
CA ILE A 418 -9.40 1.33 15.94
C ILE A 418 -10.17 2.41 16.69
N SER A 419 -9.87 3.67 16.37
CA SER A 419 -10.68 4.82 16.72
C SER A 419 -11.25 5.48 15.46
N LYS A 420 -12.34 6.24 15.59
CA LYS A 420 -13.00 6.93 14.49
C LYS A 420 -12.63 8.41 14.46
N ARG A 421 -12.42 8.94 13.26
CA ARG A 421 -12.18 10.34 12.98
C ARG A 421 -13.17 10.82 11.93
N ASP A 422 -13.80 11.96 12.15
CA ASP A 422 -14.81 12.50 11.24
C ASP A 422 -14.21 12.87 9.88
N VAL A 423 -14.96 12.62 8.80
CA VAL A 423 -14.64 13.11 7.46
C VAL A 423 -14.98 14.61 7.39
N ASN A 424 -14.08 15.39 6.81
CA ASN A 424 -14.32 16.83 6.61
C ASN A 424 -15.20 17.08 5.38
N PHE A 425 -16.45 17.42 5.58
CA PHE A 425 -17.39 17.81 4.53
C PHE A 425 -17.55 19.34 4.38
N ALA A 426 -16.71 20.13 5.01
CA ALA A 426 -16.76 21.59 4.96
C ALA A 426 -15.50 22.19 4.29
N PRO A 427 -15.27 21.94 2.98
CA PRO A 427 -14.14 22.53 2.28
C PRO A 427 -14.30 24.05 2.22
N SER A 428 -13.18 24.80 2.30
CA SER A 428 -13.19 26.25 2.38
C SER A 428 -13.39 26.96 1.02
N GLN A 429 -13.14 26.27 -0.10
CA GLN A 429 -13.05 26.90 -1.44
C GLN A 429 -13.93 26.26 -2.50
N VAL A 430 -14.51 25.10 -2.25
CA VAL A 430 -15.35 24.37 -3.20
C VAL A 430 -16.62 23.89 -2.51
N GLU A 431 -17.67 23.62 -3.30
CA GLU A 431 -18.89 23.03 -2.79
C GLU A 431 -18.67 21.58 -2.35
N ALA A 432 -19.24 21.20 -1.20
CA ALA A 432 -19.25 19.82 -0.76
C ALA A 432 -20.38 19.04 -1.43
N PHE A 433 -20.09 17.79 -1.83
CA PHE A 433 -21.10 16.89 -2.37
C PHE A 433 -21.43 15.82 -1.32
N PRO A 434 -22.72 15.61 -1.01
CA PRO A 434 -23.12 14.54 -0.11
C PRO A 434 -22.83 13.16 -0.74
N PRO A 435 -22.62 12.12 0.07
CA PRO A 435 -22.51 10.76 -0.43
C PRO A 435 -23.77 10.35 -1.16
N ILE A 436 -23.63 9.83 -2.38
CA ILE A 436 -24.74 9.32 -3.18
C ILE A 436 -24.59 7.81 -3.41
N VAL A 437 -25.69 7.15 -3.74
CA VAL A 437 -25.66 5.74 -4.14
C VAL A 437 -25.02 5.64 -5.53
N ARG A 438 -24.05 4.71 -5.66
CA ARG A 438 -23.39 4.44 -6.95
C ARG A 438 -24.35 3.66 -7.86
N THR A 439 -24.45 4.05 -9.13
CA THR A 439 -25.19 3.36 -10.19
C THR A 439 -24.22 2.81 -11.23
N TYR A 440 -24.40 1.56 -11.65
CA TYR A 440 -23.52 0.85 -12.58
C TYR A 440 -24.21 0.44 -13.87
#